data_442039ad1138ec0fb3965ee0c2a9a349
#
_entry.id   442039ad1138ec0fb3965ee0c2a9a349
#
_cell.length_a   1.000
_cell.length_b   1.000
_cell.length_c   1.000
_cell.angle_alpha   90.00
_cell.angle_beta   90.00
_cell.angle_gamma   90.00
#
_symmetry.space_group_name_H-M   'P 1'
#
loop_
_entity.id
_entity.type
_entity.pdbx_description
1 polymer ?
#
loop_
_entity_poly.entity_id
_entity_poly.type
_entity_poly.pdbx_seq_one_letter_code
_entity_poly.pdbx_strand_id
1 'polypeptide(L)'
;LNKIASNEISFGVGLTEYIAAREDAGIEIDGSKASGRALFVIDGDHASHFVLADKNGVMCIVRAEDAEVELVKLTSVDKTRGYFEIVLNNADVDVLENSSQSAEAITKTVDAGRIMLAADSVGASQVMIDKSVEYAKERKQFGRVIGSFQAVKHMCAEMAAELEPCYAIVWHAAHCFNNVPEEARLMACQSKSHVSEVSKMVAKKATEVHGGMGFTDLLGLHYWFK
;
A
#
# COMPACT_ATOMS: atom_id res chain seq x y z
N LEU A 1 -9.72 -20.22 -8.98
CA LEU A 1 -10.05 -19.78 -7.63
C LEU A 1 -9.67 -20.84 -6.57
N ASN A 2 -9.96 -22.15 -6.78
CA ASN A 2 -9.66 -23.19 -5.78
C ASN A 2 -8.16 -23.24 -5.42
N LYS A 3 -7.28 -23.17 -6.40
CA LYS A 3 -5.82 -23.19 -6.17
C LYS A 3 -5.31 -21.94 -5.41
N ILE A 4 -5.98 -20.80 -5.55
CA ILE A 4 -5.68 -19.61 -4.74
C ILE A 4 -6.11 -19.84 -3.30
N ALA A 5 -7.32 -20.37 -3.11
CA ALA A 5 -7.88 -20.67 -1.79
C ALA A 5 -7.10 -21.75 -1.04
N SER A 6 -6.51 -22.72 -1.75
CA SER A 6 -5.64 -23.76 -1.18
C SER A 6 -4.17 -23.31 -1.03
N ASN A 7 -3.85 -22.08 -1.40
CA ASN A 7 -2.47 -21.52 -1.40
C ASN A 7 -1.50 -22.31 -2.30
N GLU A 8 -2.01 -23.00 -3.32
CA GLU A 8 -1.18 -23.67 -4.32
C GLU A 8 -0.58 -22.69 -5.33
N ILE A 9 -1.27 -21.57 -5.57
CA ILE A 9 -0.79 -20.46 -6.41
C ILE A 9 -0.98 -19.13 -5.67
N SER A 10 0.01 -18.26 -5.84
CA SER A 10 0.02 -16.88 -5.32
C SER A 10 0.21 -15.91 -6.49
N PHE A 11 -0.38 -14.72 -6.36
CA PHE A 11 -0.30 -13.70 -7.41
C PHE A 11 0.39 -12.43 -6.91
N GLY A 12 1.34 -11.94 -7.71
CA GLY A 12 1.77 -10.56 -7.70
C GLY A 12 0.92 -9.73 -8.69
N VAL A 13 0.65 -8.48 -8.35
CA VAL A 13 -0.17 -7.59 -9.18
C VAL A 13 0.70 -6.44 -9.68
N GLY A 14 0.83 -6.30 -11.00
CA GLY A 14 1.57 -5.23 -11.65
C GLY A 14 0.67 -4.41 -12.57
N LEU A 15 0.23 -3.25 -12.09
CA LEU A 15 -0.67 -2.33 -12.79
C LEU A 15 0.02 -0.98 -13.00
N THR A 16 1.23 -0.99 -13.58
CA THR A 16 2.11 0.19 -13.70
C THR A 16 1.42 1.37 -14.38
N GLU A 17 0.65 1.14 -15.43
CA GLU A 17 -0.08 2.17 -16.17
C GLU A 17 -1.14 2.90 -15.33
N TYR A 18 -1.57 2.31 -14.23
CA TYR A 18 -2.64 2.84 -13.38
C TYR A 18 -2.16 3.38 -12.04
N ILE A 19 -0.90 3.13 -11.67
CA ILE A 19 -0.39 3.53 -10.35
C ILE A 19 0.64 4.65 -10.39
N ALA A 20 1.60 4.59 -11.21
CA ALA A 20 2.58 5.61 -11.55
C ALA A 20 3.69 4.94 -12.35
N ALA A 21 3.85 5.31 -13.56
CA ALA A 21 4.86 4.72 -14.41
C ALA A 21 6.04 5.66 -14.60
N ARG A 22 7.22 5.06 -14.82
CA ARG A 22 8.30 5.76 -15.51
C ARG A 22 7.93 5.88 -16.99
N GLU A 23 8.53 6.81 -17.69
CA GLU A 23 8.27 7.04 -19.11
C GLU A 23 8.51 5.78 -19.98
N ASP A 24 9.44 4.92 -19.57
CA ASP A 24 9.82 3.67 -20.26
C ASP A 24 9.19 2.40 -19.64
N ALA A 25 8.19 2.55 -18.79
CA ALA A 25 7.50 1.43 -18.14
C ALA A 25 6.14 1.15 -18.78
N GLY A 26 5.64 -0.04 -18.51
CA GLY A 26 4.41 -0.58 -19.09
C GLY A 26 4.68 -1.85 -19.87
N ILE A 27 3.65 -2.63 -20.09
CA ILE A 27 3.71 -3.83 -20.91
C ILE A 27 2.91 -3.64 -22.20
N GLU A 28 3.30 -4.35 -23.23
CA GLU A 28 2.56 -4.48 -24.48
C GLU A 28 2.21 -5.94 -24.69
N ILE A 29 0.94 -6.22 -24.98
CA ILE A 29 0.42 -7.56 -25.24
C ILE A 29 0.09 -7.67 -26.72
N ASP A 30 0.67 -8.67 -27.40
CA ASP A 30 0.41 -9.02 -28.78
C ASP A 30 0.03 -10.50 -28.89
N GLY A 31 -1.25 -10.77 -29.09
CA GLY A 31 -1.79 -12.12 -29.06
C GLY A 31 -1.56 -12.82 -27.72
N SER A 32 -0.80 -13.91 -27.70
CA SER A 32 -0.44 -14.66 -26.51
C SER A 32 0.96 -14.32 -25.98
N LYS A 33 1.56 -13.23 -26.42
CA LYS A 33 2.89 -12.79 -26.00
C LYS A 33 2.83 -11.42 -25.34
N ALA A 34 3.73 -11.20 -24.38
CA ALA A 34 3.88 -9.89 -23.75
C ALA A 34 5.35 -9.51 -23.61
N SER A 35 5.61 -8.21 -23.75
CA SER A 35 6.93 -7.61 -23.56
C SER A 35 6.79 -6.29 -22.80
N GLY A 36 7.87 -5.89 -22.09
CA GLY A 36 7.91 -4.62 -21.36
C GLY A 36 8.14 -4.80 -19.89
N ARG A 37 7.70 -3.81 -19.09
CA ARG A 37 8.05 -3.73 -17.66
C ARG A 37 6.86 -3.34 -16.80
N ALA A 38 6.60 -4.10 -15.72
CA ALA A 38 5.64 -3.74 -14.69
C ALA A 38 6.37 -3.41 -13.39
N LEU A 39 6.12 -2.21 -12.86
CA LEU A 39 6.81 -1.69 -11.68
C LEU A 39 6.01 -1.89 -10.39
N PHE A 40 6.73 -1.86 -9.27
CA PHE A 40 6.18 -1.82 -7.92
C PHE A 40 5.29 -3.01 -7.54
N VAL A 41 5.61 -4.19 -8.07
CA VAL A 41 4.97 -5.43 -7.63
C VAL A 41 5.43 -5.74 -6.20
N ILE A 42 4.49 -5.78 -5.28
CA ILE A 42 4.77 -6.06 -3.86
C ILE A 42 4.98 -7.56 -3.69
N ASP A 43 6.06 -7.92 -2.94
CA ASP A 43 6.42 -9.29 -2.60
C ASP A 43 6.45 -10.26 -3.80
N GLY A 44 6.94 -9.76 -4.93
CA GLY A 44 6.99 -10.51 -6.19
C GLY A 44 7.81 -11.80 -6.12
N ASP A 45 8.78 -11.89 -5.21
CA ASP A 45 9.58 -13.09 -4.97
C ASP A 45 8.81 -14.24 -4.29
N HIS A 46 7.64 -13.95 -3.77
CA HIS A 46 6.73 -14.95 -3.20
C HIS A 46 5.55 -15.30 -4.13
N ALA A 47 5.46 -14.64 -5.28
CA ALA A 47 4.42 -14.89 -6.26
C ALA A 47 4.81 -16.02 -7.22
N SER A 48 3.90 -16.96 -7.47
CA SER A 48 4.07 -17.97 -8.51
C SER A 48 3.57 -17.49 -9.87
N HIS A 49 2.71 -16.47 -9.88
CA HIS A 49 2.12 -15.88 -11.09
C HIS A 49 2.01 -14.37 -10.91
N PHE A 50 2.00 -13.64 -12.02
CA PHE A 50 1.72 -12.20 -12.05
C PHE A 50 0.47 -11.91 -12.86
N VAL A 51 -0.39 -11.05 -12.33
CA VAL A 51 -1.49 -10.41 -13.07
C VAL A 51 -1.01 -9.04 -13.51
N LEU A 52 -0.94 -8.83 -14.80
CA LEU A 52 -0.43 -7.61 -15.42
C LEU A 52 -1.49 -7.01 -16.34
N ALA A 53 -1.39 -5.71 -16.59
CA ALA A 53 -2.26 -5.02 -17.56
C ALA A 53 -1.45 -4.12 -18.49
N ASP A 54 -1.86 -4.06 -19.75
CA ASP A 54 -1.32 -3.13 -20.75
C ASP A 54 -2.01 -1.76 -20.68
N LYS A 55 -1.51 -0.80 -21.46
CA LYS A 55 -2.08 0.57 -21.57
C LYS A 55 -3.52 0.61 -22.11
N ASN A 56 -3.97 -0.44 -22.79
CA ASN A 56 -5.33 -0.55 -23.33
C ASN A 56 -6.30 -1.20 -22.32
N GLY A 57 -5.79 -1.62 -21.15
CA GLY A 57 -6.57 -2.30 -20.13
C GLY A 57 -6.75 -3.79 -20.39
N VAL A 58 -5.99 -4.38 -21.31
CA VAL A 58 -5.96 -5.82 -21.49
C VAL A 58 -5.16 -6.44 -20.36
N MET A 59 -5.75 -7.43 -19.67
CA MET A 59 -5.10 -8.13 -18.56
C MET A 59 -4.58 -9.48 -19.02
N CYS A 60 -3.43 -9.85 -18.48
CA CYS A 60 -2.86 -11.19 -18.70
C CYS A 60 -2.29 -11.78 -17.40
N ILE A 61 -2.10 -13.09 -17.43
CA ILE A 61 -1.39 -13.85 -16.39
C ILE A 61 -0.12 -14.41 -17.00
N VAL A 62 0.98 -14.29 -16.29
CA VAL A 62 2.27 -14.89 -16.61
C VAL A 62 2.80 -15.66 -15.41
N ARG A 63 3.53 -16.74 -15.65
CA ARG A 63 4.17 -17.52 -14.58
C ARG A 63 5.51 -16.89 -14.21
N ALA A 64 5.78 -16.83 -12.91
CA ALA A 64 7.04 -16.27 -12.42
C ALA A 64 8.28 -17.10 -12.79
N GLU A 65 8.11 -18.39 -13.05
CA GLU A 65 9.20 -19.34 -13.38
C GLU A 65 9.56 -19.40 -14.87
N ASP A 66 8.78 -18.73 -15.75
CA ASP A 66 9.04 -18.77 -17.19
C ASP A 66 10.36 -18.04 -17.50
N ALA A 67 11.13 -18.60 -18.44
CA ALA A 67 12.49 -18.12 -18.75
C ALA A 67 12.54 -16.69 -19.32
N GLU A 68 11.45 -16.23 -19.89
CA GLU A 68 11.27 -14.90 -20.46
C GLU A 68 10.81 -13.86 -19.43
N VAL A 69 10.67 -14.27 -18.16
CA VAL A 69 10.26 -13.41 -17.03
C VAL A 69 11.47 -13.17 -16.14
N GLU A 70 11.84 -11.91 -16.01
CA GLU A 70 12.90 -11.49 -15.09
C GLU A 70 12.29 -10.72 -13.91
N LEU A 71 12.68 -11.11 -12.71
CA LEU A 71 12.27 -10.46 -11.47
C LEU A 71 13.42 -9.60 -10.93
N VAL A 72 13.27 -8.28 -11.00
CA VAL A 72 14.28 -7.31 -10.54
C VAL A 72 13.88 -6.71 -9.21
N LYS A 73 14.65 -6.96 -8.16
CA LYS A 73 14.40 -6.39 -6.84
C LYS A 73 14.72 -4.90 -6.83
N LEU A 74 13.77 -4.08 -6.42
CA LEU A 74 13.94 -2.63 -6.29
C LEU A 74 14.51 -2.28 -4.90
N THR A 75 15.38 -1.26 -4.86
CA THR A 75 15.86 -0.71 -3.60
C THR A 75 14.81 0.26 -3.05
N SER A 76 14.27 -0.05 -1.88
CA SER A 76 13.30 0.77 -1.18
C SER A 76 13.83 1.24 0.18
N VAL A 77 13.35 2.40 0.62
CA VAL A 77 13.56 2.91 1.98
C VAL A 77 12.76 2.07 2.98
N ASP A 78 11.53 1.68 2.62
CA ASP A 78 10.73 0.74 3.37
C ASP A 78 11.31 -0.68 3.19
N LYS A 79 11.80 -1.25 4.29
CA LYS A 79 12.36 -2.61 4.33
C LYS A 79 11.36 -3.65 4.84
N THR A 80 10.13 -3.26 5.14
CA THR A 80 9.10 -4.18 5.62
C THR A 80 8.44 -4.96 4.51
N ARG A 81 8.61 -4.51 3.24
CA ARG A 81 8.05 -5.13 2.02
C ARG A 81 9.09 -5.21 0.93
N GLY A 82 9.04 -6.26 0.14
CA GLY A 82 9.80 -6.37 -1.11
C GLY A 82 9.07 -5.65 -2.24
N TYR A 83 9.79 -4.83 -3.00
CA TYR A 83 9.27 -4.21 -4.23
C TYR A 83 10.06 -4.72 -5.41
N PHE A 84 9.36 -5.08 -6.47
CA PHE A 84 9.96 -5.71 -7.64
C PHE A 84 9.48 -5.05 -8.93
N GLU A 85 10.34 -5.12 -9.94
CA GLU A 85 10.03 -4.87 -11.32
C GLU A 85 9.96 -6.22 -12.04
N ILE A 86 8.90 -6.44 -12.80
CA ILE A 86 8.74 -7.62 -13.65
C ILE A 86 9.09 -7.20 -15.07
N VAL A 87 10.11 -7.83 -15.64
CA VAL A 87 10.53 -7.59 -17.03
C VAL A 87 10.12 -8.79 -17.87
N LEU A 88 9.39 -8.53 -18.95
CA LEU A 88 8.93 -9.53 -19.89
C LEU A 88 9.69 -9.39 -21.22
N ASN A 89 10.27 -10.49 -21.67
CA ASN A 89 11.00 -10.58 -22.94
C ASN A 89 10.28 -11.51 -23.90
N ASN A 90 9.16 -11.06 -24.49
CA ASN A 90 8.32 -11.87 -25.36
C ASN A 90 7.79 -13.14 -24.66
N ALA A 91 7.39 -12.99 -23.40
CA ALA A 91 6.91 -14.07 -22.55
C ALA A 91 5.54 -14.58 -23.01
N ASP A 92 5.29 -15.88 -22.86
CA ASP A 92 3.98 -16.47 -23.07
C ASP A 92 3.04 -16.04 -21.96
N VAL A 93 1.84 -15.57 -22.35
CA VAL A 93 0.84 -15.07 -21.40
C VAL A 93 -0.54 -15.65 -21.68
N ASP A 94 -1.26 -15.90 -20.61
CA ASP A 94 -2.68 -16.22 -20.67
C ASP A 94 -3.48 -14.90 -20.62
N VAL A 95 -3.97 -14.44 -21.79
CA VAL A 95 -4.79 -13.23 -21.88
C VAL A 95 -6.16 -13.50 -21.28
N LEU A 96 -6.57 -12.66 -20.32
CA LEU A 96 -7.90 -12.76 -19.73
C LEU A 96 -8.95 -12.22 -20.72
N GLU A 97 -9.80 -13.12 -21.20
CA GLU A 97 -10.87 -12.79 -22.15
C GLU A 97 -11.91 -11.89 -21.49
N ASN A 98 -12.27 -10.81 -22.15
CA ASN A 98 -13.31 -9.78 -21.92
C ASN A 98 -12.74 -8.37 -21.78
N SER A 99 -12.19 -7.86 -22.87
CA SER A 99 -11.63 -6.50 -22.93
C SER A 99 -12.59 -5.38 -22.49
N SER A 100 -13.91 -5.56 -22.65
CA SER A 100 -14.90 -4.57 -22.21
C SER A 100 -15.11 -4.53 -20.67
N GLN A 101 -14.73 -5.59 -19.94
CA GLN A 101 -14.82 -5.67 -18.48
C GLN A 101 -13.46 -5.49 -17.79
N SER A 102 -12.37 -5.55 -18.53
CA SER A 102 -11.01 -5.48 -17.98
C SER A 102 -10.73 -4.12 -17.34
N ALA A 103 -11.11 -3.01 -17.97
CA ALA A 103 -10.93 -1.66 -17.40
C ALA A 103 -11.70 -1.47 -16.09
N GLU A 104 -12.90 -2.03 -15.98
CA GLU A 104 -13.68 -2.01 -14.73
C GLU A 104 -13.00 -2.88 -13.66
N ALA A 105 -12.54 -4.07 -14.02
CA ALA A 105 -11.83 -4.97 -13.10
C ALA A 105 -10.53 -4.34 -12.57
N ILE A 106 -9.75 -3.69 -13.43
CA ILE A 106 -8.55 -2.95 -13.03
C ILE A 106 -8.91 -1.82 -12.07
N THR A 107 -9.93 -1.04 -12.43
CA THR A 107 -10.41 0.06 -11.58
C THR A 107 -10.82 -0.45 -10.19
N LYS A 108 -11.59 -1.53 -10.12
CA LYS A 108 -11.97 -2.18 -8.85
C LYS A 108 -10.75 -2.68 -8.08
N THR A 109 -9.78 -3.28 -8.75
CA THR A 109 -8.54 -3.75 -8.10
C THR A 109 -7.76 -2.59 -7.49
N VAL A 110 -7.60 -1.49 -8.21
CA VAL A 110 -6.94 -0.28 -7.71
C VAL A 110 -7.70 0.34 -6.54
N ASP A 111 -9.03 0.39 -6.61
CA ASP A 111 -9.86 0.94 -5.53
C ASP A 111 -9.84 0.06 -4.29
N ALA A 112 -9.86 -1.26 -4.44
CA ALA A 112 -9.63 -2.19 -3.32
C ALA A 112 -8.27 -1.94 -2.66
N GLY A 113 -7.21 -1.80 -3.47
CA GLY A 113 -5.86 -1.48 -2.99
C GLY A 113 -5.81 -0.15 -2.22
N ARG A 114 -6.52 0.89 -2.68
CA ARG A 114 -6.62 2.18 -1.97
C ARG A 114 -7.26 2.03 -0.60
N ILE A 115 -8.35 1.28 -0.49
CA ILE A 115 -9.05 1.04 0.78
C ILE A 115 -8.16 0.25 1.73
N MET A 116 -7.51 -0.81 1.25
CA MET A 116 -6.62 -1.65 2.06
C MET A 116 -5.40 -0.88 2.56
N LEU A 117 -4.77 -0.06 1.72
CA LEU A 117 -3.66 0.80 2.12
C LEU A 117 -4.09 1.89 3.11
N ALA A 118 -5.32 2.41 2.99
CA ALA A 118 -5.86 3.33 3.99
C ALA A 118 -6.07 2.62 5.34
N ALA A 119 -6.61 1.40 5.34
CA ALA A 119 -6.77 0.61 6.56
C ALA A 119 -5.44 0.29 7.25
N ASP A 120 -4.42 -0.11 6.48
CA ASP A 120 -3.05 -0.33 6.98
C ASP A 120 -2.48 0.95 7.62
N SER A 121 -2.66 2.11 6.97
CA SER A 121 -2.20 3.40 7.48
C SER A 121 -2.91 3.83 8.78
N VAL A 122 -4.20 3.51 8.93
CA VAL A 122 -4.94 3.74 10.20
C VAL A 122 -4.34 2.87 11.32
N GLY A 123 -4.12 1.58 11.04
CA GLY A 123 -3.50 0.67 12.02
C GLY A 123 -2.10 1.11 12.43
N ALA A 124 -1.26 1.48 11.47
CA ALA A 124 0.08 2.00 11.74
C ALA A 124 0.05 3.29 12.57
N SER A 125 -0.87 4.21 12.26
CA SER A 125 -1.06 5.46 12.99
C SER A 125 -1.47 5.21 14.44
N GLN A 126 -2.38 4.27 14.69
CA GLN A 126 -2.79 3.90 16.05
C GLN A 126 -1.59 3.38 16.87
N VAL A 127 -0.78 2.49 16.28
CA VAL A 127 0.42 1.97 16.98
C VAL A 127 1.41 3.09 17.30
N MET A 128 1.60 4.06 16.40
CA MET A 128 2.48 5.21 16.65
C MET A 128 1.96 6.10 17.80
N ILE A 129 0.65 6.31 17.88
CA ILE A 129 0.01 7.06 18.96
C ILE A 129 0.20 6.32 20.29
N ASP A 130 -0.09 5.03 20.35
CA ASP A 130 0.04 4.22 21.56
C ASP A 130 1.48 4.24 22.08
N LYS A 131 2.48 4.03 21.22
CA LYS A 131 3.90 4.15 21.56
C LYS A 131 4.27 5.55 22.09
N SER A 132 3.72 6.60 21.47
CA SER A 132 4.00 7.98 21.91
C SER A 132 3.43 8.25 23.30
N VAL A 133 2.22 7.76 23.58
CA VAL A 133 1.58 7.90 24.89
C VAL A 133 2.36 7.13 25.97
N GLU A 134 2.75 5.89 25.70
CA GLU A 134 3.55 5.09 26.65
C GLU A 134 4.90 5.75 26.92
N TYR A 135 5.61 6.17 25.87
CA TYR A 135 6.88 6.88 26.03
C TYR A 135 6.71 8.17 26.85
N ALA A 136 5.65 8.93 26.61
CA ALA A 136 5.38 10.17 27.35
C ALA A 136 5.08 9.94 28.83
N LYS A 137 4.53 8.79 29.22
CA LYS A 137 4.29 8.41 30.62
C LYS A 137 5.56 7.99 31.35
N GLU A 138 6.56 7.47 30.63
CA GLU A 138 7.78 6.90 31.22
C GLU A 138 8.97 7.86 31.17
N ARG A 139 9.16 8.56 30.07
CA ARG A 139 10.30 9.44 29.83
C ARG A 139 10.30 10.63 30.77
N LYS A 140 11.39 10.84 31.49
CA LYS A 140 11.55 11.99 32.39
C LYS A 140 12.51 13.02 31.80
N GLN A 141 12.11 14.28 31.88
CA GLN A 141 12.93 15.46 31.61
C GLN A 141 12.50 16.60 32.56
N PHE A 142 13.44 17.44 32.94
CA PHE A 142 13.19 18.54 33.88
C PHE A 142 12.55 18.08 35.20
N GLY A 143 12.97 16.91 35.71
CA GLY A 143 12.51 16.35 36.99
C GLY A 143 11.12 15.70 36.98
N ARG A 144 10.43 15.59 35.85
CA ARG A 144 9.10 14.98 35.75
C ARG A 144 8.89 14.24 34.42
N VAL A 145 7.85 13.42 34.30
CA VAL A 145 7.50 12.73 33.07
C VAL A 145 7.11 13.73 31.98
N ILE A 146 7.53 13.50 30.73
CA ILE A 146 7.27 14.43 29.64
C ILE A 146 5.78 14.58 29.32
N GLY A 147 4.97 13.54 29.57
CA GLY A 147 3.52 13.59 29.45
C GLY A 147 2.83 14.56 30.41
N SER A 148 3.54 15.11 31.43
CA SER A 148 3.01 16.16 32.26
C SER A 148 3.04 17.56 31.63
N PHE A 149 3.82 17.74 30.55
CA PHE A 149 3.87 19.01 29.82
C PHE A 149 2.70 19.15 28.86
N GLN A 150 2.10 20.35 28.85
CA GLN A 150 0.91 20.65 28.05
C GLN A 150 1.15 20.42 26.53
N ALA A 151 2.32 20.84 26.03
CA ALA A 151 2.67 20.68 24.62
C ALA A 151 2.65 19.20 24.19
N VAL A 152 3.18 18.28 25.01
CA VAL A 152 3.18 16.84 24.72
C VAL A 152 1.77 16.27 24.75
N LYS A 153 0.96 16.70 25.75
CA LYS A 153 -0.45 16.30 25.82
C LYS A 153 -1.23 16.72 24.58
N HIS A 154 -1.03 17.96 24.12
CA HIS A 154 -1.70 18.48 22.93
C HIS A 154 -1.31 17.71 21.68
N MET A 155 -0.02 17.39 21.49
CA MET A 155 0.41 16.58 20.36
C MET A 155 -0.26 15.20 20.35
N CYS A 156 -0.32 14.52 21.50
CA CYS A 156 -0.99 13.22 21.59
C CYS A 156 -2.50 13.32 21.34
N ALA A 157 -3.16 14.36 21.90
CA ALA A 157 -4.58 14.58 21.72
C ALA A 157 -4.94 14.92 20.27
N GLU A 158 -4.13 15.73 19.60
CA GLU A 158 -4.33 16.09 18.20
C GLU A 158 -4.16 14.87 17.28
N MET A 159 -3.12 14.04 17.50
CA MET A 159 -2.98 12.79 16.74
C MET A 159 -4.21 11.89 16.89
N ALA A 160 -4.72 11.72 18.09
CA ALA A 160 -5.91 10.90 18.37
C ALA A 160 -7.18 11.49 17.74
N ALA A 161 -7.37 12.81 17.85
CA ALA A 161 -8.54 13.50 17.31
C ALA A 161 -8.62 13.42 15.78
N GLU A 162 -7.50 13.53 15.09
CA GLU A 162 -7.43 13.44 13.63
C GLU A 162 -7.53 11.99 13.12
N LEU A 163 -7.05 11.01 13.89
CA LEU A 163 -7.12 9.60 13.51
C LEU A 163 -8.52 9.02 13.70
N GLU A 164 -9.26 9.41 14.73
CA GLU A 164 -10.56 8.83 15.07
C GLU A 164 -11.56 8.83 13.90
N PRO A 165 -11.75 9.93 13.15
CA PRO A 165 -12.66 9.94 11.99
C PRO A 165 -12.19 9.01 10.85
N CYS A 166 -10.90 8.69 10.76
CA CYS A 166 -10.35 7.87 9.69
C CYS A 166 -10.89 6.44 9.70
N TYR A 167 -11.22 5.90 10.87
CA TYR A 167 -11.87 4.60 10.98
C TYR A 167 -13.21 4.58 10.24
N ALA A 168 -14.05 5.57 10.48
CA ALA A 168 -15.36 5.68 9.82
C ALA A 168 -15.23 5.85 8.30
N ILE A 169 -14.26 6.65 7.85
CA ILE A 169 -14.00 6.88 6.42
C ILE A 169 -13.60 5.58 5.72
N VAL A 170 -12.70 4.78 6.32
CA VAL A 170 -12.28 3.49 5.75
C VAL A 170 -13.42 2.49 5.74
N TRP A 171 -14.19 2.38 6.84
CA TRP A 171 -15.36 1.51 6.90
C TRP A 171 -16.41 1.90 5.86
N HIS A 172 -16.68 3.19 5.70
CA HIS A 172 -17.62 3.68 4.70
C HIS A 172 -17.15 3.37 3.28
N ALA A 173 -15.87 3.59 2.97
CA ALA A 173 -15.31 3.24 1.67
C ALA A 173 -15.42 1.75 1.37
N ALA A 174 -15.14 0.87 2.34
CA ALA A 174 -15.29 -0.56 2.20
C ALA A 174 -16.76 -0.98 2.01
N HIS A 175 -17.70 -0.31 2.70
CA HIS A 175 -19.14 -0.54 2.51
C HIS A 175 -19.58 -0.14 1.09
N CYS A 176 -19.20 1.05 0.62
CA CYS A 176 -19.54 1.53 -0.71
C CYS A 176 -18.96 0.64 -1.81
N PHE A 177 -17.75 0.15 -1.63
CA PHE A 177 -17.11 -0.75 -2.58
C PHE A 177 -17.95 -1.99 -2.91
N ASN A 178 -18.65 -2.53 -1.92
CA ASN A 178 -19.47 -3.72 -2.08
C ASN A 178 -20.96 -3.45 -2.35
N ASN A 179 -21.49 -2.32 -1.87
CA ASN A 179 -22.94 -2.12 -1.77
C ASN A 179 -23.46 -0.88 -2.49
N VAL A 180 -22.59 0.11 -2.83
CA VAL A 180 -22.97 1.39 -3.45
C VAL A 180 -22.00 1.69 -4.60
N PRO A 181 -22.11 0.97 -5.75
CA PRO A 181 -21.13 1.05 -6.83
C PRO A 181 -20.88 2.47 -7.37
N GLU A 182 -21.92 3.32 -7.37
CA GLU A 182 -21.86 4.71 -7.84
C GLU A 182 -20.97 5.61 -6.97
N GLU A 183 -20.78 5.28 -5.69
CA GLU A 183 -19.93 6.01 -4.76
C GLU A 183 -18.57 5.34 -4.53
N ALA A 184 -18.44 4.08 -4.89
CA ALA A 184 -17.30 3.22 -4.55
C ALA A 184 -15.95 3.87 -4.88
N ARG A 185 -15.80 4.37 -6.12
CA ARG A 185 -14.59 5.03 -6.59
C ARG A 185 -14.25 6.29 -5.81
N LEU A 186 -15.24 7.14 -5.60
CA LEU A 186 -15.09 8.41 -4.87
C LEU A 186 -14.62 8.12 -3.44
N MET A 187 -15.30 7.19 -2.75
CA MET A 187 -14.98 6.85 -1.36
C MET A 187 -13.62 6.17 -1.22
N ALA A 188 -13.23 5.31 -2.17
CA ALA A 188 -11.89 4.72 -2.20
C ALA A 188 -10.80 5.79 -2.34
N CYS A 189 -10.97 6.75 -3.26
CA CYS A 189 -10.04 7.85 -3.45
C CYS A 189 -9.98 8.77 -2.22
N GLN A 190 -11.13 9.12 -1.65
CA GLN A 190 -11.24 9.99 -0.49
C GLN A 190 -10.58 9.36 0.74
N SER A 191 -10.85 8.08 1.02
CA SER A 191 -10.25 7.37 2.15
C SER A 191 -8.73 7.34 2.02
N LYS A 192 -8.20 6.96 0.85
CA LYS A 192 -6.74 6.91 0.63
C LYS A 192 -6.08 8.28 0.76
N SER A 193 -6.68 9.31 0.17
CA SER A 193 -6.14 10.67 0.21
C SER A 193 -6.11 11.21 1.64
N HIS A 194 -7.24 11.23 2.32
CA HIS A 194 -7.38 11.80 3.67
C HIS A 194 -6.52 11.04 4.69
N VAL A 195 -6.64 9.70 4.73
CA VAL A 195 -5.88 8.89 5.69
C VAL A 195 -4.38 9.01 5.48
N SER A 196 -3.91 9.16 4.23
CA SER A 196 -2.48 9.37 3.97
C SER A 196 -1.95 10.67 4.59
N GLU A 197 -2.71 11.77 4.53
CA GLU A 197 -2.30 13.03 5.15
C GLU A 197 -2.33 12.94 6.68
N VAL A 198 -3.35 12.32 7.26
CA VAL A 198 -3.42 12.09 8.71
C VAL A 198 -2.28 11.21 9.18
N SER A 199 -1.99 10.11 8.47
CA SER A 199 -0.89 9.20 8.81
C SER A 199 0.47 9.90 8.78
N LYS A 200 0.73 10.75 7.79
CA LYS A 200 1.95 11.58 7.73
C LYS A 200 2.06 12.54 8.92
N MET A 201 0.96 13.18 9.29
CA MET A 201 0.91 14.06 10.46
C MET A 201 1.18 13.28 11.75
N VAL A 202 0.55 12.12 11.93
CA VAL A 202 0.77 11.25 13.09
C VAL A 202 2.23 10.79 13.16
N ALA A 203 2.80 10.31 12.06
CA ALA A 203 4.20 9.87 12.02
C ALA A 203 5.17 10.98 12.43
N LYS A 204 4.95 12.20 11.92
CA LYS A 204 5.75 13.37 12.29
C LYS A 204 5.64 13.70 13.78
N LYS A 205 4.42 13.84 14.29
CA LYS A 205 4.20 14.19 15.71
C LYS A 205 4.65 13.09 16.67
N ALA A 206 4.44 11.82 16.31
CA ALA A 206 4.96 10.70 17.10
C ALA A 206 6.50 10.77 17.22
N THR A 207 7.19 11.08 16.11
CA THR A 207 8.64 11.27 16.12
C THR A 207 9.04 12.47 17.01
N GLU A 208 8.30 13.59 16.94
CA GLU A 208 8.53 14.77 17.80
C GLU A 208 8.34 14.45 19.30
N VAL A 209 7.31 13.68 19.68
CA VAL A 209 7.08 13.25 21.06
C VAL A 209 8.25 12.43 21.60
N HIS A 210 8.85 11.56 20.76
CA HIS A 210 10.00 10.76 21.14
C HIS A 210 11.34 11.53 21.11
N GLY A 211 11.35 12.72 20.50
CA GLY A 211 12.54 13.55 20.34
C GLY A 211 13.65 12.82 19.59
N GLY A 212 14.91 12.97 20.00
CA GLY A 212 16.03 12.31 19.34
C GLY A 212 15.93 10.79 19.24
N MET A 213 15.23 10.15 20.17
CA MET A 213 14.99 8.70 20.14
C MET A 213 14.06 8.29 18.99
N GLY A 214 13.14 9.16 18.57
CA GLY A 214 12.21 8.91 17.47
C GLY A 214 12.87 8.67 16.12
N PHE A 215 14.10 9.18 15.92
CA PHE A 215 14.87 8.97 14.70
C PHE A 215 15.73 7.70 14.70
N THR A 216 15.81 7.02 15.84
CA THR A 216 16.62 5.80 15.98
C THR A 216 15.82 4.55 15.63
N ASP A 217 16.54 3.48 15.29
CA ASP A 217 15.93 2.18 15.04
C ASP A 217 15.47 1.48 16.35
N LEU A 218 15.82 2.03 17.52
CA LEU A 218 15.58 1.42 18.82
C LEU A 218 14.09 1.32 19.20
N LEU A 219 13.27 2.28 18.77
CA LEU A 219 11.85 2.36 19.13
C LEU A 219 10.92 1.84 18.02
N GLY A 220 11.48 1.53 16.84
CA GLY A 220 10.74 0.96 15.74
C GLY A 220 9.80 1.93 15.00
N LEU A 221 9.76 3.22 15.33
CA LEU A 221 8.94 4.22 14.64
C LEU A 221 9.32 4.35 13.16
N HIS A 222 10.60 4.15 12.85
CA HIS A 222 11.12 4.24 11.48
C HIS A 222 10.44 3.29 10.49
N TYR A 223 9.80 2.21 10.95
CA TYR A 223 9.03 1.32 10.08
C TYR A 223 7.79 2.00 9.47
N TRP A 224 7.27 3.04 10.11
CA TRP A 224 6.02 3.68 9.69
C TRP A 224 6.19 5.09 9.12
N PHE A 225 7.27 5.81 9.43
CA PHE A 225 7.48 7.14 8.86
C PHE A 225 8.33 7.15 7.57
N LYS A 226 8.94 6.04 7.21
CA LYS A 226 9.66 5.83 5.93
C LYS A 226 8.69 5.26 4.87
#